data_8d6e36ee0ff4332cfc731a5376781f6f
#
_entry.id   8d6e36ee0ff4332cfc731a5376781f6f
#
_cell.length_a   1.000
_cell.length_b   1.000
_cell.length_c   1.000
_cell.angle_alpha   90.00
_cell.angle_beta   90.00
_cell.angle_gamma   90.00
#
_symmetry.space_group_name_H-M   'P 1'
#
loop_
_entity.id
_entity.type
_entity.pdbx_description
1 polymer ?
#
loop_
_entity_poly.entity_id
_entity_poly.type
_entity_poly.pdbx_seq_one_letter_code
_entity_poly.pdbx_strand_id
1 'polypeptide(L)'
;LAEEHLAAIINDNTHSMTPTLAGYWNGVNLCELDNTYRENLFEIPMGLNNSSELGYTVGFRVNGAFPGGVSEEHNYGPKGNSSGKLKLTAPYYMSFDAADQRRDLTCALMQIRTKSGVYKEDMLGNAPFAIYCGKWDYRKMKNRKDGWWDAVKASDQKVCSGINVVKMRYPHVLLMYAEVMNELYGSYNTGGEYCSKTAFEALSEIHTRAFNGDKAAAEAHLTKLINEQGFFETIVDENAWELAGEGVRKFDLIRWNLLSAKIDEFKESYRNAVNNGSYPAKIYYKFKEDNFTIDVTTFNYNEPVEAGYFSANFFGRETTDAKQEQLLVNLPSISAGLNRVVKNRYLLPIASTTISTSNGKLHNSYGYSD
;
A
#
# COMPACT_ATOMS: atom_id res chain seq x y z
N LEU A 1 -22.49 -7.16 20.42
CA LEU A 1 -22.73 -7.61 19.03
C LEU A 1 -21.42 -7.58 18.21
N ALA A 2 -20.72 -6.42 18.08
CA ALA A 2 -19.49 -6.35 17.28
C ALA A 2 -18.37 -7.22 17.88
N GLU A 3 -18.11 -7.13 19.18
CA GLU A 3 -17.16 -7.99 19.88
C GLU A 3 -17.50 -9.47 19.69
N GLU A 4 -18.76 -9.86 19.92
CA GLU A 4 -19.23 -11.24 19.79
C GLU A 4 -18.91 -11.84 18.41
N HIS A 5 -19.21 -11.12 17.34
CA HIS A 5 -18.98 -11.63 15.97
C HIS A 5 -17.47 -11.69 15.63
N LEU A 6 -16.69 -10.68 16.00
CA LEU A 6 -15.25 -10.68 15.77
C LEU A 6 -14.56 -11.76 16.62
N ALA A 7 -14.96 -11.90 17.88
CA ALA A 7 -14.49 -12.94 18.77
C ALA A 7 -14.80 -14.34 18.25
N ALA A 8 -15.99 -14.54 17.65
CA ALA A 8 -16.35 -15.83 17.05
C ALA A 8 -15.39 -16.23 15.94
N ILE A 9 -14.99 -15.30 15.06
CA ILE A 9 -14.01 -15.56 14.00
C ILE A 9 -12.63 -15.88 14.59
N ILE A 10 -12.21 -15.16 15.63
CA ILE A 10 -10.91 -15.36 16.27
C ILE A 10 -10.87 -16.72 16.99
N ASN A 11 -11.91 -17.07 17.73
CA ASN A 11 -12.00 -18.29 18.51
C ASN A 11 -12.19 -19.56 17.66
N ASP A 12 -12.79 -19.44 16.47
CA ASP A 12 -12.97 -20.56 15.54
C ASP A 12 -11.65 -21.14 15.04
N ASN A 13 -10.58 -20.37 15.07
CA ASN A 13 -9.24 -20.76 14.61
C ASN A 13 -9.19 -21.29 13.17
N THR A 14 -10.22 -21.03 12.37
CA THR A 14 -10.27 -21.40 10.95
C THR A 14 -9.39 -20.48 10.11
N HIS A 15 -9.26 -19.23 10.54
CA HIS A 15 -8.52 -18.19 9.88
C HIS A 15 -7.31 -17.76 10.70
N SER A 16 -6.20 -17.51 10.03
CA SER A 16 -4.99 -16.97 10.64
C SER A 16 -4.18 -16.19 9.62
N MET A 17 -3.16 -15.48 10.07
CA MET A 17 -2.25 -14.80 9.15
C MET A 17 -1.25 -15.78 8.56
N THR A 18 -0.97 -15.63 7.27
CA THR A 18 0.21 -16.24 6.63
C THR A 18 1.47 -15.79 7.38
N PRO A 19 2.42 -16.67 7.68
CA PRO A 19 3.56 -16.36 8.55
C PRO A 19 4.39 -15.14 8.13
N THR A 20 4.47 -14.88 6.82
CA THR A 20 5.16 -13.72 6.29
C THR A 20 4.26 -12.93 5.35
N LEU A 21 4.34 -11.62 5.42
CA LEU A 21 3.57 -10.75 4.52
C LEU A 21 3.99 -10.92 3.05
N ALA A 22 5.28 -11.16 2.81
CA ALA A 22 5.79 -11.47 1.47
C ALA A 22 5.20 -12.76 0.91
N GLY A 23 5.06 -13.82 1.75
CA GLY A 23 4.42 -15.07 1.38
C GLY A 23 2.95 -14.88 0.99
N TYR A 24 2.20 -14.13 1.81
CA TYR A 24 0.80 -13.81 1.52
C TYR A 24 0.65 -13.11 0.15
N TRP A 25 1.36 -12.00 -0.07
CA TRP A 25 1.25 -11.26 -1.33
C TRP A 25 1.82 -12.02 -2.54
N ASN A 26 2.78 -12.92 -2.31
CA ASN A 26 3.26 -13.82 -3.36
C ASN A 26 2.15 -14.78 -3.80
N GLY A 27 1.49 -15.44 -2.86
CA GLY A 27 0.34 -16.33 -3.14
C GLY A 27 -0.78 -15.59 -3.89
N VAL A 28 -1.15 -14.37 -3.45
CA VAL A 28 -2.15 -13.53 -4.13
C VAL A 28 -1.76 -13.25 -5.59
N ASN A 29 -0.51 -12.87 -5.84
CA ASN A 29 -0.02 -12.59 -7.21
C ASN A 29 0.06 -13.86 -8.07
N LEU A 30 0.28 -15.01 -7.47
CA LEU A 30 0.27 -16.32 -8.15
C LEU A 30 -1.13 -16.89 -8.33
N CYS A 31 -2.17 -16.22 -7.83
CA CYS A 31 -3.55 -16.72 -7.78
C CYS A 31 -3.67 -18.08 -7.07
N GLU A 32 -2.85 -18.29 -6.04
CA GLU A 32 -2.91 -19.49 -5.23
C GLU A 32 -4.00 -19.37 -4.16
N LEU A 33 -4.78 -20.43 -3.99
CA LEU A 33 -5.77 -20.51 -2.91
C LEU A 33 -5.07 -20.84 -1.61
N ASP A 34 -5.22 -19.99 -0.61
CA ASP A 34 -4.70 -20.25 0.74
C ASP A 34 -5.64 -21.19 1.50
N ASN A 35 -5.38 -22.49 1.39
CA ASN A 35 -6.12 -23.53 2.12
C ASN A 35 -5.53 -23.83 3.50
N THR A 36 -4.37 -23.26 3.84
CA THR A 36 -3.67 -23.51 5.10
C THR A 36 -4.04 -22.49 6.16
N TYR A 37 -3.81 -21.22 5.87
CA TYR A 37 -4.06 -20.13 6.81
C TYR A 37 -5.44 -19.50 6.62
N ARG A 38 -5.98 -19.59 5.40
CA ARG A 38 -7.26 -19.00 5.02
C ARG A 38 -7.32 -17.52 5.42
N GLU A 39 -6.23 -16.80 5.19
CA GLU A 39 -6.13 -15.37 5.57
C GLU A 39 -7.22 -14.54 4.93
N ASN A 40 -7.64 -14.85 3.69
CA ASN A 40 -8.78 -14.22 3.05
C ASN A 40 -10.10 -14.78 3.60
N LEU A 41 -10.90 -13.92 4.23
CA LEU A 41 -12.25 -14.25 4.68
C LEU A 41 -13.26 -14.07 3.56
N PHE A 42 -13.08 -13.00 2.78
CA PHE A 42 -13.97 -12.71 1.65
C PHE A 42 -13.19 -12.10 0.50
N GLU A 43 -13.33 -12.71 -0.66
CA GLU A 43 -12.75 -12.22 -1.91
C GLU A 43 -13.74 -12.36 -3.06
N ILE A 44 -13.65 -11.45 -4.03
CA ILE A 44 -14.44 -11.51 -5.26
C ILE A 44 -13.59 -12.24 -6.30
N PRO A 45 -14.04 -13.40 -6.79
CA PRO A 45 -13.32 -14.16 -7.78
C PRO A 45 -13.28 -13.44 -9.12
N MET A 46 -12.12 -13.51 -9.77
CA MET A 46 -11.87 -12.89 -11.05
C MET A 46 -11.39 -13.91 -12.08
N GLY A 47 -11.75 -13.70 -13.34
CA GLY A 47 -11.36 -14.58 -14.42
C GLY A 47 -10.12 -14.12 -15.17
N LEU A 48 -9.21 -15.03 -15.44
CA LEU A 48 -8.05 -14.81 -16.28
C LEU A 48 -8.48 -14.25 -17.64
N ASN A 49 -7.81 -13.23 -18.14
CA ASN A 49 -8.09 -12.48 -19.37
C ASN A 49 -9.44 -11.73 -19.42
N ASN A 50 -10.32 -11.92 -18.45
CA ASN A 50 -11.65 -11.33 -18.43
C ASN A 50 -11.76 -10.15 -17.47
N SER A 51 -11.16 -10.26 -16.29
CA SER A 51 -11.32 -9.28 -15.21
C SER A 51 -10.09 -9.16 -14.33
N SER A 52 -10.12 -8.22 -13.43
CA SER A 52 -9.04 -7.79 -12.54
C SER A 52 -7.93 -7.02 -13.25
N GLU A 53 -7.81 -5.77 -12.87
CA GLU A 53 -6.71 -4.89 -13.29
C GLU A 53 -5.58 -4.81 -12.25
N LEU A 54 -5.66 -5.63 -11.20
CA LEU A 54 -4.61 -5.73 -10.19
C LEU A 54 -3.32 -6.22 -10.85
N GLY A 55 -2.22 -5.53 -10.57
CA GLY A 55 -0.95 -5.76 -11.25
C GLY A 55 -0.79 -5.03 -12.58
N TYR A 56 -1.85 -4.68 -13.28
CA TYR A 56 -1.80 -3.86 -14.49
C TYR A 56 -2.06 -2.39 -14.21
N THR A 57 -3.25 -2.04 -13.75
CA THR A 57 -3.63 -0.66 -13.44
C THR A 57 -3.15 -0.25 -12.07
N VAL A 58 -3.28 -1.14 -11.10
CA VAL A 58 -2.86 -0.97 -9.72
C VAL A 58 -1.71 -1.91 -9.44
N GLY A 59 -0.55 -1.38 -9.07
CA GLY A 59 0.60 -2.18 -8.73
C GLY A 59 1.92 -1.62 -9.25
N PHE A 60 2.94 -2.48 -9.24
CA PHE A 60 4.29 -2.15 -9.71
C PHE A 60 4.29 -1.74 -11.18
N ARG A 61 5.01 -0.67 -11.53
CA ARG A 61 5.03 -0.18 -12.91
C ARG A 61 6.08 -0.85 -13.77
N VAL A 62 5.61 -1.39 -14.88
CA VAL A 62 6.44 -1.81 -16.01
C VAL A 62 6.11 -0.92 -17.20
N ASN A 63 7.08 -0.18 -17.74
CA ASN A 63 6.90 0.81 -18.77
C ASN A 63 7.71 0.48 -20.02
N GLY A 64 7.04 -0.03 -21.02
CA GLY A 64 7.61 -0.31 -22.32
C GLY A 64 7.88 -1.78 -22.58
N ALA A 65 7.65 -2.16 -23.85
CA ALA A 65 8.15 -3.42 -24.39
C ALA A 65 9.67 -3.34 -24.49
N PHE A 66 10.31 -4.46 -24.30
CA PHE A 66 11.73 -4.55 -24.53
C PHE A 66 12.02 -4.63 -26.04
N PRO A 67 12.74 -3.67 -26.64
CA PRO A 67 13.15 -3.80 -28.05
C PRO A 67 14.32 -4.78 -28.14
N GLY A 68 14.06 -6.01 -28.48
CA GLY A 68 14.99 -7.02 -28.93
C GLY A 68 16.27 -7.18 -28.10
N GLY A 69 16.41 -8.23 -27.35
CA GLY A 69 17.68 -8.66 -26.84
C GLY A 69 17.86 -8.81 -25.33
N VAL A 70 16.84 -8.70 -24.53
CA VAL A 70 16.93 -9.22 -23.15
C VAL A 70 16.51 -10.68 -23.16
N SER A 71 17.06 -11.43 -22.20
CA SER A 71 16.63 -12.80 -21.95
C SER A 71 15.11 -12.87 -21.81
N GLU A 72 14.48 -13.93 -22.26
CA GLU A 72 13.05 -14.18 -22.03
C GLU A 72 12.65 -14.01 -20.56
N GLU A 73 13.61 -14.16 -19.67
CA GLU A 73 13.45 -13.99 -18.24
C GLU A 73 12.99 -12.60 -17.83
N HIS A 74 13.46 -11.56 -18.51
CA HIS A 74 13.14 -10.17 -18.21
C HIS A 74 12.19 -9.52 -19.22
N ASN A 75 11.61 -10.30 -20.14
CA ASN A 75 10.61 -9.81 -21.07
C ASN A 75 9.22 -9.87 -20.45
N TYR A 76 8.67 -8.73 -20.08
CA TYR A 76 7.32 -8.60 -19.51
C TYR A 76 6.25 -8.36 -20.58
N GLY A 77 6.49 -8.81 -21.78
CA GLY A 77 5.55 -8.76 -22.90
C GLY A 77 5.70 -7.55 -23.80
N PRO A 78 5.04 -7.58 -24.99
CA PRO A 78 5.28 -6.62 -26.07
C PRO A 78 4.97 -5.17 -25.74
N LYS A 79 4.16 -4.91 -24.72
CA LYS A 79 3.85 -3.55 -24.26
C LYS A 79 4.27 -3.26 -22.83
N GLY A 80 4.93 -4.23 -22.19
CA GLY A 80 5.50 -4.08 -20.85
C GLY A 80 4.53 -3.42 -19.86
N ASN A 81 3.35 -3.97 -19.70
CA ASN A 81 2.21 -3.15 -19.41
C ASN A 81 1.71 -3.30 -18.00
N SER A 82 2.28 -2.54 -17.08
CA SER A 82 1.49 -2.08 -15.95
C SER A 82 1.53 -0.56 -15.91
N SER A 83 0.38 0.08 -15.74
CA SER A 83 0.29 1.54 -15.73
C SER A 83 0.57 2.14 -14.36
N GLY A 84 0.49 1.36 -13.27
CA GLY A 84 0.81 1.78 -11.91
C GLY A 84 0.07 3.07 -11.51
N LYS A 85 -1.24 3.12 -11.67
CA LYS A 85 -2.03 4.34 -11.39
C LYS A 85 -2.23 4.62 -9.91
N LEU A 86 -2.25 3.58 -9.07
CA LEU A 86 -2.28 3.76 -7.63
C LEU A 86 -0.91 4.22 -7.15
N LYS A 87 -0.90 5.35 -6.44
CA LYS A 87 0.31 5.97 -5.92
C LYS A 87 0.28 6.05 -4.40
N LEU A 88 1.43 5.78 -3.82
CA LEU A 88 1.75 6.03 -2.43
C LEU A 88 2.65 7.26 -2.33
N THR A 89 2.88 7.74 -1.11
CA THR A 89 3.53 9.03 -0.87
C THR A 89 4.80 8.90 -0.02
N ALA A 90 5.70 9.87 -0.12
CA ALA A 90 6.90 9.91 0.70
C ALA A 90 6.60 9.95 2.20
N PRO A 91 5.66 10.75 2.73
CA PRO A 91 5.31 10.68 4.15
C PRO A 91 4.88 9.28 4.58
N TYR A 92 4.10 8.57 3.76
CA TYR A 92 3.72 7.20 4.04
C TYR A 92 4.93 6.26 4.07
N TYR A 93 5.84 6.36 3.09
CA TYR A 93 7.08 5.56 3.07
C TYR A 93 7.94 5.82 4.31
N MET A 94 8.07 7.08 4.71
CA MET A 94 8.90 7.51 5.84
C MET A 94 8.23 7.29 7.21
N SER A 95 6.96 6.91 7.25
CA SER A 95 6.27 6.61 8.51
C SER A 95 6.57 5.23 9.08
N PHE A 96 7.16 4.35 8.29
CA PHE A 96 7.51 3.02 8.75
C PHE A 96 8.79 3.01 9.60
N ASP A 97 8.80 2.17 10.63
CA ASP A 97 10.05 1.80 11.27
C ASP A 97 10.98 1.06 10.28
N ALA A 98 12.28 1.17 10.49
CA ALA A 98 13.26 0.53 9.62
C ALA A 98 13.16 -1.00 9.59
N ALA A 99 12.70 -1.61 10.68
CA ALA A 99 12.50 -3.05 10.81
C ALA A 99 11.18 -3.55 10.22
N ASP A 100 10.24 -2.65 9.90
CA ASP A 100 8.94 -3.00 9.35
C ASP A 100 9.05 -3.38 7.86
N GLN A 101 8.92 -4.67 7.57
CA GLN A 101 9.03 -5.20 6.21
C GLN A 101 7.92 -4.76 5.27
N ARG A 102 6.80 -4.24 5.79
CA ARG A 102 5.69 -3.73 4.98
C ARG A 102 6.12 -2.54 4.14
N ARG A 103 7.08 -1.74 4.61
CA ARG A 103 7.60 -0.59 3.88
C ARG A 103 8.09 -0.98 2.48
N ASP A 104 9.04 -1.88 2.42
CA ASP A 104 9.71 -2.24 1.16
C ASP A 104 8.86 -3.19 0.29
N LEU A 105 7.92 -3.90 0.90
CA LEU A 105 6.94 -4.71 0.18
C LEU A 105 5.85 -3.84 -0.46
N THR A 106 5.34 -2.86 0.29
CA THR A 106 4.20 -2.03 -0.16
C THR A 106 4.66 -0.87 -1.03
N CYS A 107 5.82 -0.29 -0.75
CA CYS A 107 6.33 0.90 -1.42
C CYS A 107 7.41 0.53 -2.45
N ALA A 108 7.04 0.42 -3.71
CA ALA A 108 8.01 0.22 -4.78
C ALA A 108 8.57 1.57 -5.23
N LEU A 109 9.82 1.85 -4.85
CA LEU A 109 10.56 3.07 -5.20
C LEU A 109 11.17 3.04 -6.60
N MET A 110 10.91 2.00 -7.38
CA MET A 110 11.44 1.79 -8.71
C MET A 110 10.33 1.42 -9.69
N GLN A 111 10.68 1.46 -10.96
CA GLN A 111 9.89 0.96 -12.07
C GLN A 111 10.80 0.26 -13.06
N ILE A 112 10.25 -0.61 -13.91
CA ILE A 112 10.99 -1.15 -15.05
C ILE A 112 10.75 -0.23 -16.24
N ARG A 113 11.84 0.23 -16.87
CA ARG A 113 11.78 1.03 -18.10
C ARG A 113 13.07 0.98 -18.89
N THR A 114 12.99 1.36 -20.15
CA THR A 114 14.19 1.67 -20.95
C THR A 114 14.68 3.08 -20.58
N LYS A 115 15.93 3.17 -20.17
CA LYS A 115 16.62 4.43 -19.89
C LYS A 115 18.00 4.38 -20.55
N SER A 116 18.32 5.36 -21.39
CA SER A 116 19.59 5.41 -22.14
C SER A 116 19.88 4.11 -22.91
N GLY A 117 18.85 3.51 -23.51
CA GLY A 117 18.96 2.26 -24.28
C GLY A 117 19.01 0.97 -23.44
N VAL A 118 19.03 1.08 -22.11
CA VAL A 118 19.07 -0.09 -21.21
C VAL A 118 17.70 -0.29 -20.56
N TYR A 119 17.17 -1.49 -20.69
CA TYR A 119 15.92 -1.91 -20.06
C TYR A 119 16.23 -2.61 -18.74
N LYS A 120 15.83 -1.99 -17.66
CA LYS A 120 16.02 -2.53 -16.30
C LYS A 120 15.18 -1.78 -15.27
N GLU A 121 15.26 -2.21 -14.03
CA GLU A 121 14.72 -1.43 -12.91
C GLU A 121 15.47 -0.10 -12.80
N ASP A 122 14.70 0.97 -12.62
CA ASP A 122 15.21 2.33 -12.47
C ASP A 122 14.50 3.01 -11.31
N MET A 123 15.30 3.63 -10.42
CA MET A 123 14.79 4.31 -9.24
C MET A 123 13.94 5.52 -9.60
N LEU A 124 12.87 5.74 -8.83
CA LEU A 124 12.05 6.93 -8.89
C LEU A 124 12.78 8.08 -8.19
N GLY A 125 13.42 8.95 -8.97
CA GLY A 125 14.06 10.14 -8.42
C GLY A 125 13.06 11.29 -8.26
N ASN A 126 13.10 12.00 -7.12
CA ASN A 126 12.28 13.20 -6.85
C ASN A 126 10.78 13.04 -7.14
N ALA A 127 10.23 11.87 -6.81
CA ALA A 127 8.85 11.52 -7.10
C ALA A 127 8.06 11.21 -5.80
N PRO A 128 7.92 12.18 -4.87
CA PRO A 128 7.41 11.94 -3.53
C PRO A 128 5.93 11.53 -3.46
N PHE A 129 5.19 11.69 -4.57
CA PHE A 129 3.78 11.30 -4.69
C PHE A 129 3.55 10.28 -5.80
N ALA A 130 4.59 9.57 -6.20
CA ALA A 130 4.51 8.63 -7.31
C ALA A 130 5.12 7.26 -6.99
N ILE A 131 5.21 6.90 -5.71
CA ILE A 131 5.64 5.58 -5.25
C ILE A 131 4.59 4.55 -5.68
N TYR A 132 5.01 3.46 -6.31
CA TYR A 132 4.08 2.44 -6.75
C TYR A 132 3.71 1.48 -5.62
N CYS A 133 2.50 0.91 -5.70
CA CYS A 133 2.08 -0.12 -4.75
C CYS A 133 2.69 -1.46 -5.14
N GLY A 134 3.63 -1.96 -4.33
CA GLY A 134 4.34 -3.22 -4.56
C GLY A 134 3.56 -4.48 -4.20
N LYS A 135 2.40 -4.36 -3.56
CA LYS A 135 1.56 -5.51 -3.18
C LYS A 135 1.14 -6.34 -4.40
N TRP A 136 0.77 -5.67 -5.48
CA TRP A 136 0.50 -6.32 -6.77
C TRP A 136 1.68 -6.10 -7.70
N ASP A 137 2.40 -7.18 -7.93
CA ASP A 137 3.67 -7.13 -8.62
C ASP A 137 3.66 -8.03 -9.86
N TYR A 138 3.64 -7.40 -11.00
CA TYR A 138 3.64 -8.03 -12.32
C TYR A 138 4.80 -9.04 -12.50
N ARG A 139 5.94 -8.77 -11.87
CA ARG A 139 7.11 -9.67 -11.91
C ARG A 139 6.84 -11.01 -11.22
N LYS A 140 6.05 -11.00 -10.12
CA LYS A 140 5.67 -12.21 -9.39
C LYS A 140 4.68 -13.07 -10.17
N MET A 141 3.86 -12.48 -11.03
CA MET A 141 2.86 -13.17 -11.83
C MET A 141 3.47 -14.06 -12.93
N LYS A 142 4.74 -13.86 -13.29
CA LYS A 142 5.44 -14.65 -14.31
C LYS A 142 5.41 -16.16 -14.03
N ASN A 143 5.48 -16.55 -12.76
CA ASN A 143 5.56 -17.95 -12.33
C ASN A 143 4.19 -18.61 -12.10
N ARG A 144 3.12 -18.01 -12.61
CA ARG A 144 1.76 -18.54 -12.51
C ARG A 144 1.60 -19.80 -13.35
N LYS A 145 0.85 -20.77 -12.80
CA LYS A 145 0.62 -22.07 -13.45
C LYS A 145 -0.54 -22.08 -14.43
N ASP A 146 -1.33 -21.01 -14.49
CA ASP A 146 -2.55 -20.92 -15.32
C ASP A 146 -2.31 -20.43 -16.76
N GLY A 147 -1.05 -20.32 -17.19
CA GLY A 147 -0.70 -19.85 -18.54
C GLY A 147 -0.83 -18.34 -18.75
N TRP A 148 -1.03 -17.56 -17.68
CA TRP A 148 -1.16 -16.11 -17.77
C TRP A 148 0.05 -15.46 -18.47
N TRP A 149 1.27 -15.91 -18.17
CA TRP A 149 2.49 -15.38 -18.77
C TRP A 149 2.56 -15.59 -20.27
N ASP A 150 2.11 -16.76 -20.75
CA ASP A 150 2.07 -17.05 -22.18
C ASP A 150 1.03 -16.17 -22.89
N ALA A 151 -0.11 -15.96 -22.26
CA ALA A 151 -1.12 -15.03 -22.77
C ALA A 151 -0.59 -13.58 -22.84
N VAL A 152 0.15 -13.14 -21.84
CA VAL A 152 0.79 -11.80 -21.83
C VAL A 152 1.81 -11.67 -22.95
N LYS A 153 2.68 -12.66 -23.16
CA LYS A 153 3.70 -12.64 -24.23
C LYS A 153 3.07 -12.62 -25.62
N ALA A 154 1.96 -13.33 -25.78
CA ALA A 154 1.27 -13.45 -27.06
C ALA A 154 0.37 -12.24 -27.40
N SER A 155 0.07 -11.38 -26.43
CA SER A 155 -0.93 -10.32 -26.59
C SER A 155 -0.30 -8.94 -26.82
N ASP A 156 -0.81 -8.23 -27.81
CA ASP A 156 -0.57 -6.80 -28.03
C ASP A 156 -1.42 -5.91 -27.13
N GLN A 157 -2.34 -6.49 -26.38
CA GLN A 157 -3.33 -5.81 -25.56
C GLN A 157 -3.07 -6.04 -24.07
N LYS A 158 -3.75 -5.29 -23.22
CA LYS A 158 -3.79 -5.54 -21.79
C LYS A 158 -4.39 -6.92 -21.53
N VAL A 159 -3.68 -7.73 -20.76
CA VAL A 159 -4.17 -9.01 -20.25
C VAL A 159 -4.63 -8.82 -18.81
N CYS A 160 -5.93 -9.02 -18.56
CA CYS A 160 -6.46 -8.98 -17.19
C CYS A 160 -5.85 -10.10 -16.36
N SER A 161 -5.45 -9.76 -15.12
CA SER A 161 -4.64 -10.68 -14.30
C SER A 161 -5.43 -11.87 -13.73
N GLY A 162 -6.74 -11.74 -13.58
CA GLY A 162 -7.54 -12.75 -12.88
C GLY A 162 -7.27 -12.82 -11.38
N ILE A 163 -6.49 -11.91 -10.81
CA ILE A 163 -6.26 -11.87 -9.36
C ILE A 163 -7.57 -11.49 -8.67
N ASN A 164 -7.96 -12.29 -7.68
CA ASN A 164 -9.15 -12.03 -6.88
C ASN A 164 -9.03 -10.70 -6.13
N VAL A 165 -10.15 -10.01 -5.98
CA VAL A 165 -10.21 -8.78 -5.20
C VAL A 165 -10.53 -9.13 -3.76
N VAL A 166 -9.53 -9.14 -2.91
CA VAL A 166 -9.68 -9.37 -1.46
C VAL A 166 -10.40 -8.17 -0.85
N LYS A 167 -11.51 -8.44 -0.14
CA LYS A 167 -12.31 -7.43 0.55
C LYS A 167 -12.16 -7.49 2.06
N MET A 168 -11.89 -8.66 2.59
CA MET A 168 -11.66 -8.85 4.01
C MET A 168 -10.66 -9.97 4.21
N ARG A 169 -9.67 -9.73 5.04
CA ARG A 169 -8.67 -10.71 5.47
C ARG A 169 -8.46 -10.67 6.98
N TYR A 170 -7.83 -11.67 7.53
CA TYR A 170 -7.75 -11.85 8.98
C TYR A 170 -7.14 -10.66 9.74
N PRO A 171 -6.09 -9.97 9.26
CA PRO A 171 -5.61 -8.74 9.89
C PRO A 171 -6.68 -7.63 9.99
N HIS A 172 -7.62 -7.57 9.05
CA HIS A 172 -8.77 -6.65 9.13
C HIS A 172 -9.65 -6.96 10.34
N VAL A 173 -9.90 -8.27 10.59
CA VAL A 173 -10.67 -8.72 11.76
C VAL A 173 -9.95 -8.33 13.05
N LEU A 174 -8.63 -8.54 13.11
CA LEU A 174 -7.82 -8.18 14.29
C LEU A 174 -7.81 -6.67 14.54
N LEU A 175 -7.72 -5.84 13.49
CA LEU A 175 -7.78 -4.37 13.62
C LEU A 175 -9.15 -3.92 14.13
N MET A 176 -10.23 -4.45 13.55
CA MET A 176 -11.60 -4.14 14.01
C MET A 176 -11.82 -4.62 15.45
N TYR A 177 -11.29 -5.79 15.80
CA TYR A 177 -11.37 -6.31 17.16
C TYR A 177 -10.62 -5.43 18.15
N ALA A 178 -9.39 -5.02 17.84
CA ALA A 178 -8.60 -4.11 18.68
C ALA A 178 -9.33 -2.77 18.91
N GLU A 179 -9.95 -2.21 17.88
CA GLU A 179 -10.77 -1.00 17.98
C GLU A 179 -11.97 -1.19 18.90
N VAL A 180 -12.76 -2.25 18.66
CA VAL A 180 -13.97 -2.55 19.46
C VAL A 180 -13.62 -2.77 20.93
N MET A 181 -12.56 -3.51 21.20
CA MET A 181 -12.11 -3.77 22.57
C MET A 181 -11.67 -2.49 23.28
N ASN A 182 -10.93 -1.62 22.59
CA ASN A 182 -10.51 -0.34 23.14
C ASN A 182 -11.71 0.56 23.49
N GLU A 183 -12.71 0.61 22.60
CA GLU A 183 -13.92 1.42 22.82
C GLU A 183 -14.80 0.88 23.94
N LEU A 184 -14.97 -0.45 24.04
CA LEU A 184 -15.85 -1.06 25.04
C LEU A 184 -15.26 -1.01 26.45
N TYR A 185 -13.97 -1.26 26.58
CA TYR A 185 -13.34 -1.48 27.89
C TYR A 185 -12.48 -0.30 28.35
N GLY A 186 -12.22 0.69 27.49
CA GLY A 186 -11.38 1.83 27.80
C GLY A 186 -9.94 1.47 28.16
N SER A 187 -9.55 0.22 27.91
CA SER A 187 -8.22 -0.31 28.20
C SER A 187 -7.83 -1.35 27.15
N TYR A 188 -6.71 -1.15 26.52
CA TYR A 188 -6.17 -2.06 25.50
C TYR A 188 -5.58 -3.37 26.09
N ASN A 189 -5.46 -3.48 27.41
CA ASN A 189 -4.94 -4.66 28.11
C ASN A 189 -6.03 -5.52 28.78
N THR A 190 -7.30 -5.22 28.54
CA THR A 190 -8.42 -5.97 29.10
C THR A 190 -8.90 -6.99 28.08
N GLY A 191 -9.05 -8.26 28.51
CA GLY A 191 -9.70 -9.28 27.72
C GLY A 191 -11.20 -9.05 27.63
N GLY A 192 -11.84 -9.54 26.59
CA GLY A 192 -13.25 -9.36 26.33
C GLY A 192 -14.15 -10.40 26.99
N GLU A 193 -15.46 -10.17 26.87
CA GLU A 193 -16.49 -11.11 27.33
C GLU A 193 -16.51 -12.39 26.49
N TYR A 194 -16.30 -12.23 25.18
CA TYR A 194 -16.41 -13.35 24.22
C TYR A 194 -15.08 -13.93 23.78
N CYS A 195 -13.97 -13.21 23.99
CA CYS A 195 -12.63 -13.67 23.70
C CYS A 195 -11.64 -13.07 24.70
N SER A 196 -10.74 -13.89 25.25
CA SER A 196 -9.73 -13.43 26.21
C SER A 196 -8.62 -12.57 25.60
N LYS A 197 -8.48 -12.55 24.26
CA LYS A 197 -7.49 -11.74 23.55
C LYS A 197 -7.71 -10.26 23.87
N THR A 198 -6.67 -9.56 24.25
CA THR A 198 -6.73 -8.10 24.48
C THR A 198 -6.62 -7.34 23.16
N ALA A 199 -6.98 -6.06 23.18
CA ALA A 199 -6.76 -5.19 22.03
C ALA A 199 -5.28 -5.08 21.65
N PHE A 200 -4.40 -5.02 22.65
CA PHE A 200 -2.94 -5.01 22.45
C PHE A 200 -2.44 -6.29 21.79
N GLU A 201 -2.90 -7.46 22.24
CA GLU A 201 -2.51 -8.74 21.66
C GLU A 201 -2.95 -8.87 20.20
N ALA A 202 -4.16 -8.39 19.86
CA ALA A 202 -4.65 -8.40 18.48
C ALA A 202 -3.78 -7.50 17.57
N LEU A 203 -3.38 -6.34 18.06
CA LEU A 203 -2.51 -5.41 17.32
C LEU A 203 -1.08 -5.95 17.24
N SER A 204 -0.56 -6.51 18.34
CA SER A 204 0.77 -7.14 18.42
C SER A 204 0.92 -8.31 17.44
N GLU A 205 -0.12 -9.09 17.20
CA GLU A 205 -0.09 -10.19 16.25
C GLU A 205 0.21 -9.72 14.82
N ILE A 206 -0.46 -8.64 14.39
CA ILE A 206 -0.23 -8.03 13.06
C ILE A 206 1.19 -7.44 12.99
N HIS A 207 1.55 -6.69 14.01
CA HIS A 207 2.83 -5.98 14.05
C HIS A 207 4.02 -6.93 14.14
N THR A 208 3.89 -8.05 14.86
CA THR A 208 4.89 -9.11 14.94
C THR A 208 5.18 -9.69 13.56
N ARG A 209 4.16 -9.96 12.75
CA ARG A 209 4.36 -10.40 11.37
C ARG A 209 5.12 -9.35 10.55
N ALA A 210 4.80 -8.06 10.73
CA ALA A 210 5.48 -6.95 10.06
C ALA A 210 6.97 -6.87 10.42
N PHE A 211 7.31 -7.23 11.65
CA PHE A 211 8.69 -7.31 12.17
C PHE A 211 9.33 -8.69 11.97
N ASN A 212 8.91 -9.42 10.94
CA ASN A 212 9.45 -10.73 10.58
C ASN A 212 9.42 -11.79 11.71
N GLY A 213 8.40 -11.72 12.56
CA GLY A 213 8.23 -12.62 13.70
C GLY A 213 8.97 -12.21 14.96
N ASP A 214 9.74 -11.12 14.96
CA ASP A 214 10.37 -10.58 16.18
C ASP A 214 9.33 -9.89 17.05
N LYS A 215 8.67 -10.69 17.89
CA LYS A 215 7.62 -10.22 18.81
C LYS A 215 8.14 -9.17 19.79
N ALA A 216 9.36 -9.34 20.29
CA ALA A 216 9.92 -8.42 21.30
C ALA A 216 10.15 -7.02 20.69
N ALA A 217 10.72 -6.94 19.49
CA ALA A 217 10.91 -5.67 18.79
C ALA A 217 9.57 -5.05 18.39
N ALA A 218 8.61 -5.84 17.90
CA ALA A 218 7.28 -5.39 17.54
C ALA A 218 6.52 -4.79 18.73
N GLU A 219 6.48 -5.47 19.87
CA GLU A 219 5.79 -5.00 21.07
C GLU A 219 6.48 -3.77 21.69
N ALA A 220 7.80 -3.70 21.62
CA ALA A 220 8.54 -2.50 22.06
C ALA A 220 8.19 -1.28 21.20
N HIS A 221 8.11 -1.45 19.88
CA HIS A 221 7.71 -0.39 18.95
C HIS A 221 6.25 0.04 19.17
N LEU A 222 5.31 -0.92 19.28
CA LEU A 222 3.91 -0.61 19.60
C LEU A 222 3.78 0.15 20.92
N THR A 223 4.49 -0.29 21.97
CA THR A 223 4.47 0.36 23.29
C THR A 223 4.96 1.80 23.20
N LYS A 224 6.02 2.03 22.40
CA LYS A 224 6.52 3.39 22.15
C LYS A 224 5.44 4.25 21.49
N LEU A 225 4.82 3.77 20.40
CA LEU A 225 3.76 4.51 19.70
C LEU A 225 2.57 4.82 20.60
N ILE A 226 2.11 3.84 21.37
CA ILE A 226 1.00 4.02 22.32
C ILE A 226 1.31 5.10 23.36
N ASN A 227 2.53 5.14 23.86
CA ASN A 227 2.97 6.15 24.82
C ASN A 227 3.09 7.56 24.20
N GLU A 228 3.43 7.65 22.90
CA GLU A 228 3.59 8.92 22.20
C GLU A 228 2.26 9.52 21.72
N GLN A 229 1.30 8.70 21.30
CA GLN A 229 0.09 9.19 20.62
C GLN A 229 -1.23 8.56 21.09
N GLY A 230 -1.16 7.51 21.92
CA GLY A 230 -2.32 6.76 22.40
C GLY A 230 -2.66 5.54 21.54
N PHE A 231 -3.47 4.65 22.11
CA PHE A 231 -3.76 3.35 21.51
C PHE A 231 -4.60 3.46 20.24
N PHE A 232 -5.62 4.31 20.23
CA PHE A 232 -6.49 4.47 19.05
C PHE A 232 -5.72 5.03 17.84
N GLU A 233 -4.89 6.06 18.03
CA GLU A 233 -4.06 6.58 16.93
C GLU A 233 -3.06 5.53 16.44
N THR A 234 -2.57 4.65 17.33
CA THR A 234 -1.73 3.51 16.93
C THR A 234 -2.50 2.50 16.07
N ILE A 235 -3.78 2.22 16.36
CA ILE A 235 -4.65 1.42 15.47
C ILE A 235 -4.82 2.13 14.11
N VAL A 236 -5.02 3.43 14.12
CA VAL A 236 -5.17 4.22 12.88
C VAL A 236 -3.93 4.11 12.01
N ASP A 237 -2.74 4.17 12.59
CA ASP A 237 -1.49 4.02 11.85
C ASP A 237 -1.25 2.57 11.39
N GLU A 238 -1.52 1.58 12.25
CA GLU A 238 -1.40 0.16 11.89
C GLU A 238 -2.32 -0.20 10.72
N ASN A 239 -3.54 0.34 10.70
CA ASN A 239 -4.46 0.21 9.58
C ASN A 239 -3.86 0.78 8.29
N ALA A 240 -3.18 1.93 8.35
CA ALA A 240 -2.52 2.52 7.20
C ALA A 240 -1.39 1.64 6.68
N TRP A 241 -0.54 1.13 7.57
CA TRP A 241 0.59 0.29 7.19
C TRP A 241 0.17 -1.07 6.66
N GLU A 242 -0.81 -1.70 7.29
CA GLU A 242 -1.26 -3.04 6.92
C GLU A 242 -2.14 -3.04 5.66
N LEU A 243 -3.06 -2.08 5.52
CA LEU A 243 -4.11 -2.13 4.49
C LEU A 243 -3.91 -1.13 3.33
N ALA A 244 -2.75 -0.45 3.25
CA ALA A 244 -2.48 0.46 2.14
C ALA A 244 -2.63 -0.22 0.78
N GLY A 245 -3.30 0.48 -0.12
CA GLY A 245 -3.54 0.00 -1.48
C GLY A 245 -4.75 -0.94 -1.63
N GLU A 246 -5.31 -1.47 -0.54
CA GLU A 246 -6.42 -2.44 -0.57
C GLU A 246 -7.81 -1.79 -0.70
N GLY A 247 -7.86 -0.46 -0.80
CA GLY A 247 -9.10 0.28 -1.08
C GLY A 247 -9.97 0.57 0.14
N VAL A 248 -9.51 0.29 1.36
CA VAL A 248 -10.30 0.43 2.60
C VAL A 248 -10.01 1.71 3.36
N ARG A 249 -8.78 2.20 3.34
CA ARG A 249 -8.29 3.31 4.17
C ARG A 249 -9.19 4.55 4.16
N LYS A 250 -9.66 4.97 2.99
CA LYS A 250 -10.55 6.15 2.88
C LYS A 250 -11.84 5.96 3.67
N PHE A 251 -12.43 4.77 3.62
CA PHE A 251 -13.67 4.48 4.32
C PHE A 251 -13.47 4.42 5.83
N ASP A 252 -12.35 3.89 6.29
CA ASP A 252 -11.99 3.90 7.70
C ASP A 252 -11.78 5.33 8.22
N LEU A 253 -11.06 6.16 7.49
CA LEU A 253 -10.89 7.58 7.85
C LEU A 253 -12.22 8.34 7.87
N ILE A 254 -13.17 7.99 6.99
CA ILE A 254 -14.52 8.58 7.00
C ILE A 254 -15.29 8.15 8.24
N ARG A 255 -15.35 6.85 8.56
CA ARG A 255 -16.11 6.35 9.72
C ARG A 255 -15.55 6.84 11.06
N TRP A 256 -14.22 7.06 11.13
CA TRP A 256 -13.56 7.67 12.28
C TRP A 256 -13.65 9.20 12.30
N ASN A 257 -14.22 9.83 11.26
CA ASN A 257 -14.23 11.29 11.07
C ASN A 257 -12.82 11.92 11.02
N LEU A 258 -11.83 11.18 10.54
CA LEU A 258 -10.42 11.57 10.47
C LEU A 258 -9.94 11.98 9.08
N LEU A 259 -10.74 11.82 8.03
CA LEU A 259 -10.27 12.04 6.65
C LEU A 259 -9.68 13.43 6.45
N SER A 260 -10.34 14.48 6.90
CA SER A 260 -9.85 15.85 6.77
C SER A 260 -8.56 16.07 7.57
N ALA A 261 -8.58 15.65 8.83
CA ALA A 261 -7.44 15.83 9.74
C ALA A 261 -6.19 15.12 9.21
N LYS A 262 -6.31 13.88 8.76
CA LYS A 262 -5.18 13.10 8.22
C LYS A 262 -4.67 13.63 6.87
N ILE A 263 -5.51 14.28 6.06
CA ILE A 263 -5.05 14.97 4.84
C ILE A 263 -4.26 16.24 5.20
N ASP A 264 -4.71 17.01 6.17
CA ASP A 264 -4.03 18.22 6.62
C ASP A 264 -2.70 17.88 7.30
N GLU A 265 -2.70 16.87 8.19
CA GLU A 265 -1.50 16.30 8.83
C GLU A 265 -0.47 15.84 7.78
N PHE A 266 -0.92 15.10 6.76
CA PHE A 266 -0.08 14.69 5.66
C PHE A 266 0.57 15.88 4.94
N LYS A 267 -0.19 16.91 4.60
CA LYS A 267 0.33 18.09 3.89
C LYS A 267 1.31 18.88 4.74
N GLU A 268 1.03 19.02 6.00
CA GLU A 268 1.89 19.73 6.95
C GLU A 268 3.19 18.97 7.21
N SER A 269 3.09 17.68 7.52
CA SER A 269 4.23 16.79 7.73
C SER A 269 5.17 16.80 6.52
N TYR A 270 4.63 16.67 5.32
CA TYR A 270 5.44 16.71 4.10
C TYR A 270 6.12 18.05 3.89
N ARG A 271 5.39 19.16 4.06
CA ARG A 271 5.95 20.52 3.93
C ARG A 271 7.08 20.74 4.93
N ASN A 272 6.87 20.34 6.18
CA ASN A 272 7.87 20.48 7.24
C ASN A 272 9.10 19.62 6.93
N ALA A 273 8.94 18.39 6.51
CA ALA A 273 10.04 17.49 6.17
C ALA A 273 10.89 18.03 5.00
N VAL A 274 10.26 18.59 3.96
CA VAL A 274 10.98 19.22 2.83
C VAL A 274 11.72 20.48 3.29
N ASN A 275 11.04 21.37 4.02
CA ASN A 275 11.63 22.65 4.46
C ASN A 275 12.79 22.46 5.45
N ASN A 276 12.67 21.48 6.34
CA ASN A 276 13.68 21.18 7.34
C ASN A 276 14.79 20.23 6.87
N GLY A 277 14.66 19.68 5.63
CA GLY A 277 15.59 18.71 5.10
C GLY A 277 15.59 17.38 5.88
N SER A 278 14.44 16.99 6.44
CA SER A 278 14.31 15.76 7.22
C SER A 278 14.37 14.48 6.38
N TYR A 279 14.03 14.58 5.08
CA TYR A 279 14.17 13.45 4.18
C TYR A 279 15.58 13.39 3.59
N PRO A 280 16.12 12.19 3.38
CA PRO A 280 17.40 12.02 2.71
C PRO A 280 17.39 12.64 1.31
N ALA A 281 18.47 13.32 0.93
CA ALA A 281 18.60 13.90 -0.42
C ALA A 281 18.81 12.83 -1.50
N LYS A 282 19.45 11.74 -1.15
CA LYS A 282 19.77 10.63 -2.06
C LYS A 282 19.45 9.30 -1.44
N ILE A 283 19.21 8.32 -2.30
CA ILE A 283 19.19 6.89 -1.98
C ILE A 283 20.30 6.21 -2.76
N TYR A 284 21.07 5.38 -2.07
CA TYR A 284 22.14 4.56 -2.63
C TYR A 284 21.67 3.12 -2.67
N TYR A 285 22.00 2.38 -3.74
CA TYR A 285 21.53 1.01 -3.95
C TYR A 285 22.49 0.22 -4.83
N LYS A 286 22.42 -1.10 -4.73
CA LYS A 286 23.10 -2.01 -5.67
C LYS A 286 22.05 -2.74 -6.53
N PHE A 287 22.47 -3.24 -7.67
CA PHE A 287 21.73 -4.25 -8.42
C PHE A 287 22.10 -5.63 -7.90
N LYS A 288 21.18 -6.59 -8.03
CA LYS A 288 21.46 -8.00 -7.84
C LYS A 288 22.47 -8.47 -8.91
N GLU A 289 22.89 -9.73 -8.81
CA GLU A 289 23.85 -10.35 -9.75
C GLU A 289 23.34 -10.33 -11.21
N ASP A 290 22.03 -10.28 -11.42
CA ASP A 290 21.38 -10.16 -12.73
C ASP A 290 21.61 -8.81 -13.43
N ASN A 291 22.16 -7.82 -12.75
CA ASN A 291 22.34 -6.42 -13.19
C ASN A 291 21.03 -5.76 -13.71
N PHE A 292 19.90 -6.33 -13.41
CA PHE A 292 18.58 -5.87 -13.80
C PHE A 292 17.72 -5.44 -12.59
N THR A 293 17.70 -6.28 -11.56
CA THR A 293 16.86 -6.09 -10.37
C THR A 293 17.60 -5.28 -9.32
N ILE A 294 16.97 -4.22 -8.82
CA ILE A 294 17.50 -3.46 -7.68
C ILE A 294 17.36 -4.32 -6.42
N ASP A 295 18.45 -4.41 -5.68
CA ASP A 295 18.47 -5.08 -4.39
C ASP A 295 18.04 -4.10 -3.30
N VAL A 296 16.77 -4.20 -2.88
CA VAL A 296 16.16 -3.32 -1.86
C VAL A 296 16.83 -3.48 -0.49
N THR A 297 17.50 -4.59 -0.22
CA THR A 297 18.22 -4.82 1.04
C THR A 297 19.49 -3.98 1.16
N THR A 298 19.95 -3.42 0.04
CA THR A 298 21.15 -2.56 -0.02
C THR A 298 20.83 -1.07 0.10
N PHE A 299 19.57 -0.70 0.28
CA PHE A 299 19.19 0.71 0.38
C PHE A 299 19.92 1.40 1.53
N ASN A 300 20.58 2.51 1.19
CA ASN A 300 21.28 3.35 2.15
C ASN A 300 21.01 4.82 1.83
N TYR A 301 20.78 5.61 2.84
CA TYR A 301 20.54 7.05 2.70
C TYR A 301 21.79 7.90 2.97
N ASN A 302 22.84 7.28 3.49
CA ASN A 302 24.15 7.88 3.63
C ASN A 302 25.06 7.38 2.52
N GLU A 303 26.01 8.21 2.05
CA GLU A 303 26.95 7.80 1.03
C GLU A 303 27.81 6.63 1.51
N PRO A 304 27.72 5.45 0.85
CA PRO A 304 28.49 4.29 1.27
C PRO A 304 29.98 4.47 0.96
N VAL A 305 30.83 3.99 1.86
CA VAL A 305 32.28 3.94 1.65
C VAL A 305 32.67 2.85 0.63
N GLU A 306 31.85 1.80 0.54
CA GLU A 306 32.07 0.70 -0.39
C GLU A 306 31.77 1.09 -1.83
N ALA A 307 32.55 0.56 -2.77
CA ALA A 307 32.30 0.71 -4.21
C ALA A 307 31.08 -0.10 -4.68
N GLY A 308 30.58 0.23 -5.88
CA GLY A 308 29.52 -0.53 -6.54
C GLY A 308 28.10 -0.06 -6.24
N TYR A 309 27.93 1.01 -5.46
CA TYR A 309 26.63 1.63 -5.27
C TYR A 309 26.29 2.60 -6.41
N PHE A 310 25.05 2.56 -6.84
CA PHE A 310 24.41 3.58 -7.66
C PHE A 310 23.67 4.56 -6.74
N SER A 311 23.35 5.74 -7.24
CA SER A 311 22.55 6.70 -6.50
C SER A 311 21.46 7.32 -7.35
N ALA A 312 20.36 7.69 -6.70
CA ALA A 312 19.29 8.50 -7.25
C ALA A 312 18.91 9.60 -6.27
N ASN A 313 18.39 10.71 -6.80
CA ASN A 313 17.75 11.70 -5.93
C ASN A 313 16.57 11.04 -5.21
N PHE A 314 16.37 11.47 -3.97
CA PHE A 314 15.28 10.96 -3.14
C PHE A 314 14.27 12.08 -2.84
N PHE A 315 13.55 12.03 -1.73
CA PHE A 315 12.53 13.03 -1.39
C PHE A 315 13.09 14.19 -0.55
N GLY A 316 14.40 14.24 -0.43
CA GLY A 316 15.08 15.20 0.41
C GLY A 316 15.15 16.60 -0.19
N ARG A 317 15.81 17.47 0.55
CA ARG A 317 16.03 18.85 0.17
C ARG A 317 16.96 18.93 -1.04
N GLU A 318 16.52 19.62 -2.08
CA GLU A 318 17.33 19.93 -3.23
C GLU A 318 18.33 21.06 -2.93
N THR A 319 19.35 21.14 -3.79
CA THR A 319 20.47 22.08 -3.60
C THR A 319 20.12 23.55 -3.90
N THR A 320 18.95 23.81 -4.48
CA THR A 320 18.50 25.17 -4.81
C THR A 320 17.06 25.39 -4.36
N ASP A 321 16.72 26.63 -3.99
CA ASP A 321 15.38 26.98 -3.54
C ASP A 321 14.31 26.68 -4.62
N ALA A 322 14.60 26.92 -5.90
CA ALA A 322 13.71 26.62 -7.00
C ALA A 322 13.37 25.12 -7.10
N LYS A 323 14.35 24.25 -6.88
CA LYS A 323 14.13 22.78 -6.88
C LYS A 323 13.39 22.32 -5.63
N GLN A 324 13.62 22.95 -4.49
CA GLN A 324 12.89 22.69 -3.27
C GLN A 324 11.42 23.09 -3.41
N GLU A 325 11.13 24.26 -4.00
CA GLU A 325 9.77 24.67 -4.32
C GLU A 325 9.07 23.67 -5.25
N GLN A 326 9.80 23.09 -6.19
CA GLN A 326 9.25 22.08 -7.10
C GLN A 326 8.80 20.81 -6.38
N LEU A 327 9.42 20.42 -5.27
CA LEU A 327 8.95 19.31 -4.45
C LEU A 327 7.58 19.61 -3.80
N LEU A 328 7.28 20.87 -3.55
CA LEU A 328 6.03 21.32 -2.92
C LEU A 328 4.93 21.67 -3.94
N VAL A 329 5.25 21.85 -5.23
CA VAL A 329 4.33 22.38 -6.24
C VAL A 329 3.05 21.55 -6.39
N ASN A 330 3.14 20.23 -6.22
CA ASN A 330 1.99 19.32 -6.35
C ASN A 330 1.20 19.15 -5.05
N LEU A 331 1.69 19.67 -3.94
CA LEU A 331 1.07 19.49 -2.64
C LEU A 331 -0.36 20.07 -2.56
N PRO A 332 -0.65 21.27 -3.11
CA PRO A 332 -2.01 21.81 -3.13
C PRO A 332 -2.98 20.99 -3.98
N SER A 333 -2.50 20.29 -5.02
CA SER A 333 -3.35 19.49 -5.90
C SER A 333 -3.78 18.17 -5.26
N ILE A 334 -3.07 17.69 -4.24
CA ILE A 334 -3.45 16.50 -3.48
C ILE A 334 -4.74 16.82 -2.74
N SER A 335 -5.77 15.98 -2.97
CA SER A 335 -7.11 16.22 -2.45
C SER A 335 -7.79 17.53 -2.90
N ALA A 336 -7.36 18.11 -4.02
CA ALA A 336 -7.97 19.36 -4.54
C ALA A 336 -9.48 19.25 -4.81
N GLY A 337 -9.97 18.03 -5.09
CA GLY A 337 -11.40 17.75 -5.19
C GLY A 337 -12.15 17.72 -3.85
N LEU A 338 -11.41 17.68 -2.74
CA LEU A 338 -11.92 17.82 -1.39
C LEU A 338 -11.70 19.29 -1.00
N ASN A 339 -12.61 20.19 -1.34
CA ASN A 339 -12.47 21.57 -0.93
C ASN A 339 -12.53 21.69 0.61
N ARG A 340 -12.45 22.93 1.16
CA ARG A 340 -12.32 23.18 2.60
C ARG A 340 -13.37 22.48 3.49
N VAL A 341 -14.45 21.97 2.91
CA VAL A 341 -15.52 21.30 3.63
C VAL A 341 -15.52 19.81 3.25
N VAL A 342 -14.43 19.10 3.56
CA VAL A 342 -14.26 17.66 3.29
C VAL A 342 -15.43 16.84 3.82
N LYS A 343 -15.98 17.21 4.98
CA LYS A 343 -17.16 16.57 5.58
C LYS A 343 -18.35 16.52 4.65
N ASN A 344 -18.49 17.47 3.75
CA ASN A 344 -19.58 17.53 2.79
C ASN A 344 -19.39 16.62 1.58
N ARG A 345 -18.22 15.94 1.48
CA ARG A 345 -17.87 15.08 0.34
C ARG A 345 -17.45 13.67 0.75
N TYR A 346 -17.95 13.19 1.88
CA TYR A 346 -17.75 11.81 2.29
C TYR A 346 -18.56 10.84 1.42
N LEU A 347 -19.70 11.27 0.92
CA LEU A 347 -20.51 10.53 -0.03
C LEU A 347 -20.13 10.87 -1.46
N LEU A 348 -20.31 9.93 -2.36
CA LEU A 348 -20.18 10.19 -3.80
C LEU A 348 -21.44 10.92 -4.31
N PRO A 349 -21.27 11.75 -5.38
CA PRO A 349 -22.43 12.38 -6.00
C PRO A 349 -23.34 11.33 -6.70
N ILE A 350 -24.60 11.62 -6.78
CA ILE A 350 -25.51 10.92 -7.67
C ILE A 350 -25.16 11.33 -9.11
N ALA A 351 -25.02 10.35 -9.99
CA ALA A 351 -24.70 10.61 -11.39
C ALA A 351 -25.75 11.54 -12.03
N SER A 352 -25.30 12.51 -12.82
CA SER A 352 -26.18 13.48 -13.49
C SER A 352 -27.26 12.82 -14.36
N THR A 353 -26.93 11.70 -15.02
CA THR A 353 -27.89 10.91 -15.77
C THR A 353 -28.99 10.33 -14.89
N THR A 354 -28.66 9.89 -13.68
CA THR A 354 -29.65 9.37 -12.71
C THR A 354 -30.55 10.50 -12.20
N ILE A 355 -29.99 11.68 -11.93
CA ILE A 355 -30.75 12.86 -11.51
C ILE A 355 -31.70 13.27 -12.61
N SER A 356 -31.24 13.45 -13.85
CA SER A 356 -32.06 13.87 -14.98
C SER A 356 -33.21 12.90 -15.28
N THR A 357 -32.99 11.59 -15.10
CA THR A 357 -34.06 10.59 -15.31
C THR A 357 -34.99 10.43 -14.12
N SER A 358 -34.69 11.02 -12.99
CA SER A 358 -35.53 10.96 -11.79
C SER A 358 -36.78 11.87 -11.84
N ASN A 359 -36.91 12.69 -12.88
CA ASN A 359 -37.96 13.70 -13.00
C ASN A 359 -38.03 14.64 -11.77
N GLY A 360 -36.91 15.14 -11.32
CA GLY A 360 -36.81 16.08 -10.19
C GLY A 360 -36.99 15.44 -8.81
N LYS A 361 -36.95 14.10 -8.70
CA LYS A 361 -37.09 13.40 -7.41
C LYS A 361 -35.77 13.23 -6.67
N LEU A 362 -34.65 13.29 -7.38
CA LEU A 362 -33.31 13.17 -6.82
C LEU A 362 -32.53 14.46 -7.05
N HIS A 363 -31.81 14.87 -6.03
CA HIS A 363 -30.91 16.00 -6.04
C HIS A 363 -29.62 15.64 -5.33
N ASN A 364 -28.51 16.20 -5.77
CA ASN A 364 -27.27 16.11 -5.06
C ASN A 364 -27.30 16.99 -3.80
N SER A 365 -26.56 16.55 -2.81
CA SER A 365 -26.28 17.28 -1.58
C SER A 365 -24.77 17.37 -1.36
N TYR A 366 -24.35 17.76 -0.18
CA TYR A 366 -22.92 17.81 0.19
C TYR A 366 -22.05 18.66 -0.72
N GLY A 367 -22.62 19.73 -1.30
CA GLY A 367 -21.88 20.68 -2.16
C GLY A 367 -21.57 20.16 -3.56
N TYR A 368 -22.24 19.09 -3.99
CA TYR A 368 -22.25 18.68 -5.40
C TYR A 368 -23.38 19.42 -6.16
N SER A 369 -23.12 19.72 -7.42
CA SER A 369 -24.14 20.20 -8.37
C SER A 369 -24.94 19.02 -8.93
N ASP A 370 -26.18 19.28 -9.32
CA ASP A 370 -27.00 18.32 -10.05
C ASP A 370 -26.53 18.08 -11.47
#